data_40b26beb9a702947fac5a03388a1317f
#
_entry.id   40b26beb9a702947fac5a03388a1317f
#
_cell.length_a   1.000
_cell.length_b   1.000
_cell.length_c   1.000
_cell.angle_alpha   90.00
_cell.angle_beta   90.00
_cell.angle_gamma   90.00
#
_symmetry.space_group_name_H-M   'P 1'
#
loop_
_entity.id
_entity.type
_entity.pdbx_description
1 polymer ?
#
loop_
_entity_poly.entity_id
_entity_poly.type
_entity_poly.pdbx_seq_one_letter_code
_entity_poly.pdbx_strand_id
1 'polypeptide(L)'
;MDSSSDWRFKTHLANLPIYYEYKADGITSTDAIKGTYLDNYKNIFDLYITDSTCAPTDLANKTATDAVTEFTSGEAVFYQNGTWEYTGIKDAGLTDDDLGMLPIYIGVDGEENQGLCTGSENYWCVNKNASEDDINATLDFVNWCVTSETGTAAMADNMGFVIPFKAAKEATN
;
A
#
# COMPACT_ATOMS: atom_id res chain seq x y z
N MET A 1 12.31 8.27 -3.12
CA MET A 1 12.25 7.57 -1.83
C MET A 1 12.67 8.50 -0.72
N ASP A 2 12.25 8.29 0.53
CA ASP A 2 12.52 9.19 1.64
C ASP A 2 13.00 8.44 2.89
N SER A 3 13.64 9.16 3.82
CA SER A 3 14.27 8.60 5.02
C SER A 3 13.26 8.07 6.06
N SER A 4 12.01 8.47 5.99
CA SER A 4 10.95 8.07 6.92
C SER A 4 10.17 6.83 6.46
N SER A 5 10.46 6.33 5.26
CA SER A 5 9.68 5.29 4.59
C SER A 5 10.40 3.94 4.51
N ASP A 6 11.17 3.58 5.53
CA ASP A 6 11.82 2.27 5.63
C ASP A 6 10.83 1.09 5.63
N TRP A 7 9.58 1.35 6.04
CA TRP A 7 8.47 0.41 5.95
C TRP A 7 8.22 -0.09 4.52
N ARG A 8 8.54 0.71 3.49
CA ARG A 8 8.41 0.29 2.08
C ARG A 8 9.23 -0.95 1.80
N PHE A 9 10.49 -0.97 2.25
CA PHE A 9 11.35 -2.15 2.08
C PHE A 9 10.96 -3.31 2.97
N LYS A 10 10.58 -3.02 4.21
CA LYS A 10 10.27 -4.04 5.22
C LYS A 10 8.94 -4.73 4.98
N THR A 11 7.93 -3.98 4.56
CA THR A 11 6.56 -4.50 4.44
C THR A 11 6.09 -4.63 3.00
N HIS A 12 6.21 -3.59 2.18
CA HIS A 12 5.69 -3.65 0.82
C HIS A 12 6.58 -4.47 -0.11
N LEU A 13 7.87 -4.15 -0.16
CA LEU A 13 8.78 -4.78 -1.12
C LEU A 13 9.25 -6.16 -0.66
N ALA A 14 9.59 -6.35 0.61
CA ALA A 14 10.04 -7.63 1.13
C ALA A 14 8.95 -8.71 1.13
N ASN A 15 7.69 -8.33 1.18
CA ASN A 15 6.59 -9.29 1.11
C ASN A 15 6.50 -10.00 -0.24
N LEU A 16 6.88 -9.35 -1.34
CA LEU A 16 6.77 -9.93 -2.68
C LEU A 16 7.63 -11.20 -2.86
N PRO A 17 8.95 -11.18 -2.62
CA PRO A 17 9.75 -12.40 -2.74
C PRO A 17 9.32 -13.50 -1.76
N ILE A 18 8.88 -13.14 -0.56
CA ILE A 18 8.35 -14.10 0.42
C ILE A 18 7.04 -14.73 -0.08
N TYR A 19 6.14 -13.93 -0.62
CA TYR A 19 4.88 -14.39 -1.21
C TYR A 19 5.14 -15.40 -2.34
N TYR A 20 6.06 -15.11 -3.26
CA TYR A 20 6.38 -16.01 -4.36
C TYR A 20 7.04 -17.29 -3.87
N GLU A 21 7.89 -17.22 -2.85
CA GLU A 21 8.48 -18.41 -2.23
C GLU A 21 7.39 -19.29 -1.61
N TYR A 22 6.47 -18.73 -0.86
CA TYR A 22 5.35 -19.43 -0.25
C TYR A 22 4.44 -20.06 -1.31
N LYS A 23 4.16 -19.34 -2.38
CA LYS A 23 3.35 -19.81 -3.50
C LYS A 23 4.01 -21.00 -4.21
N ALA A 24 5.31 -20.91 -4.45
CA ALA A 24 6.08 -21.98 -5.10
C ALA A 24 6.16 -23.24 -4.22
N ASP A 25 6.30 -23.07 -2.92
CA ASP A 25 6.37 -24.17 -1.95
C ASP A 25 4.98 -24.71 -1.53
N GLY A 26 3.89 -24.03 -1.87
CA GLY A 26 2.54 -24.40 -1.45
C GLY A 26 2.30 -24.29 0.06
N ILE A 27 2.97 -23.34 0.73
CA ILE A 27 2.90 -23.13 2.18
C ILE A 27 2.30 -21.78 2.54
N THR A 28 1.86 -21.62 3.78
CA THR A 28 1.32 -20.35 4.31
C THR A 28 2.13 -19.79 5.47
N SER A 29 3.08 -20.56 5.97
CA SER A 29 3.99 -20.16 7.05
C SER A 29 5.26 -20.99 7.03
N THR A 30 6.35 -20.47 7.58
CA THR A 30 7.62 -21.17 7.76
C THR A 30 8.39 -20.57 8.94
N ASP A 31 9.22 -21.38 9.58
CA ASP A 31 10.13 -20.91 10.62
C ASP A 31 11.34 -20.15 10.03
N ALA A 32 11.65 -20.36 8.75
CA ALA A 32 12.74 -19.66 8.05
C ALA A 32 12.47 -19.62 6.55
N ILE A 33 12.65 -18.43 5.95
CA ILE A 33 12.62 -18.25 4.49
C ILE A 33 13.88 -18.84 3.85
N LYS A 34 13.75 -19.37 2.62
CA LYS A 34 14.87 -19.95 1.86
C LYS A 34 15.68 -18.89 1.12
N GLY A 35 15.05 -17.75 0.80
CA GLY A 35 15.65 -16.72 -0.02
C GLY A 35 15.65 -17.04 -1.52
N THR A 36 14.71 -17.85 -1.99
CA THR A 36 14.61 -18.29 -3.40
C THR A 36 14.60 -17.12 -4.38
N TYR A 37 13.95 -16.01 -4.00
CA TYR A 37 13.78 -14.82 -4.84
C TYR A 37 14.62 -13.62 -4.37
N LEU A 38 15.77 -13.88 -3.74
CA LEU A 38 16.63 -12.81 -3.22
C LEU A 38 17.19 -11.90 -4.32
N ASP A 39 17.56 -12.47 -5.48
CA ASP A 39 18.06 -11.68 -6.62
C ASP A 39 16.94 -10.78 -7.19
N ASN A 40 15.71 -11.26 -7.24
CA ASN A 40 14.56 -10.47 -7.65
C ASN A 40 14.32 -9.30 -6.67
N TYR A 41 14.45 -9.56 -5.36
CA TYR A 41 14.35 -8.51 -4.34
C TYR A 41 15.47 -7.48 -4.49
N LYS A 42 16.68 -7.93 -4.81
CA LYS A 42 17.79 -7.01 -5.08
C LYS A 42 17.52 -6.09 -6.26
N ASN A 43 16.93 -6.59 -7.33
CA ASN A 43 16.58 -5.77 -8.50
C ASN A 43 15.58 -4.66 -8.14
N ILE A 44 14.58 -4.97 -7.30
CA ILE A 44 13.68 -3.94 -6.75
C ILE A 44 14.44 -2.93 -5.93
N PHE A 45 15.32 -3.39 -5.06
CA PHE A 45 16.12 -2.50 -4.21
C PHE A 45 16.95 -1.55 -5.07
N ASP A 46 17.58 -2.06 -6.12
CA ASP A 46 18.34 -1.25 -7.08
C ASP A 46 17.42 -0.21 -7.77
N LEU A 47 16.22 -0.60 -8.20
CA LEU A 47 15.26 0.32 -8.80
C LEU A 47 14.89 1.49 -7.88
N TYR A 48 14.68 1.23 -6.60
CA TYR A 48 14.27 2.26 -5.64
C TYR A 48 15.44 3.09 -5.07
N ILE A 49 16.65 2.59 -5.13
CA ILE A 49 17.84 3.25 -4.60
C ILE A 49 18.69 3.83 -5.74
N THR A 50 19.06 3.00 -6.70
CA THR A 50 20.02 3.36 -7.75
C THR A 50 19.37 4.25 -8.81
N ASP A 51 18.13 3.96 -9.18
CA ASP A 51 17.37 4.66 -10.22
C ASP A 51 16.44 5.74 -9.65
N SER A 52 16.66 6.15 -8.39
CA SER A 52 15.93 7.24 -7.76
C SER A 52 16.26 8.59 -8.41
N THR A 53 15.41 9.58 -8.18
CA THR A 53 15.59 10.98 -8.65
C THR A 53 16.83 11.68 -8.10
N CYS A 54 17.43 11.15 -7.05
CA CYS A 54 18.67 11.66 -6.46
C CYS A 54 19.68 10.55 -6.20
N ALA A 55 20.93 10.93 -5.94
CA ALA A 55 21.96 9.96 -5.61
C ALA A 55 21.61 9.15 -4.35
N PRO A 56 22.00 7.87 -4.27
CA PRO A 56 21.70 7.03 -3.10
C PRO A 56 22.13 7.62 -1.76
N THR A 57 23.23 8.37 -1.74
CA THR A 57 23.73 9.06 -0.53
C THR A 57 22.83 10.18 -0.03
N ASP A 58 21.99 10.73 -0.91
CA ASP A 58 21.13 11.87 -0.61
C ASP A 58 19.71 11.43 -0.18
N LEU A 59 19.36 10.18 -0.40
CA LEU A 59 18.05 9.62 -0.03
C LEU A 59 17.73 9.77 1.47
N ALA A 60 18.75 9.70 2.33
CA ALA A 60 18.59 9.90 3.77
C ALA A 60 18.09 11.30 4.15
N ASN A 61 18.27 12.28 3.27
CA ASN A 61 17.84 13.67 3.49
C ASN A 61 16.48 13.98 2.83
N LYS A 62 15.93 13.06 2.03
CA LYS A 62 14.63 13.25 1.40
C LYS A 62 13.50 12.92 2.37
N THR A 63 12.41 13.67 2.26
CA THR A 63 11.19 13.50 3.06
C THR A 63 10.07 12.90 2.21
N ALA A 64 8.98 12.48 2.86
CA ALA A 64 7.77 12.03 2.16
C ALA A 64 7.19 13.16 1.28
N THR A 65 7.25 14.41 1.75
CA THR A 65 6.83 15.58 0.96
C THR A 65 7.68 15.78 -0.29
N ASP A 66 9.01 15.58 -0.20
CA ASP A 66 9.87 15.65 -1.38
C ASP A 66 9.47 14.60 -2.41
N ALA A 67 9.24 13.36 -1.98
CA ALA A 67 8.89 12.26 -2.88
C ALA A 67 7.56 12.50 -3.62
N VAL A 68 6.52 12.96 -2.94
CA VAL A 68 5.25 13.31 -3.59
C VAL A 68 5.37 14.52 -4.49
N THR A 69 6.18 15.52 -4.10
CA THR A 69 6.42 16.72 -4.91
C THR A 69 7.15 16.38 -6.21
N GLU A 70 8.17 15.54 -6.17
CA GLU A 70 8.89 15.09 -7.36
C GLU A 70 7.97 14.35 -8.35
N PHE A 71 7.02 13.57 -7.84
CA PHE A 71 6.03 12.92 -8.68
C PHE A 71 5.02 13.92 -9.26
N THR A 72 4.45 14.78 -8.44
CA THR A 72 3.42 15.73 -8.88
C THR A 72 3.97 16.87 -9.77
N SER A 73 5.26 17.16 -9.69
CA SER A 73 5.96 18.08 -10.60
C SER A 73 6.45 17.44 -11.91
N GLY A 74 6.35 16.11 -12.03
CA GLY A 74 6.81 15.37 -13.20
C GLY A 74 8.32 15.08 -13.22
N GLU A 75 9.04 15.32 -12.13
CA GLU A 75 10.44 14.91 -11.99
C GLU A 75 10.58 13.39 -11.83
N ALA A 76 9.61 12.75 -11.17
CA ALA A 76 9.49 11.30 -11.07
C ALA A 76 8.30 10.80 -11.88
N VAL A 77 8.50 9.77 -12.72
CA VAL A 77 7.43 9.12 -13.49
C VAL A 77 6.71 8.07 -12.65
N PHE A 78 7.41 7.42 -11.74
CA PHE A 78 6.88 6.39 -10.87
C PHE A 78 6.96 6.81 -9.40
N TYR A 79 5.87 6.61 -8.69
CA TYR A 79 5.78 6.85 -7.25
C TYR A 79 5.16 5.62 -6.56
N GLN A 80 5.94 4.95 -5.73
CA GLN A 80 5.45 3.81 -4.98
C GLN A 80 4.89 4.27 -3.64
N ASN A 81 3.59 4.08 -3.45
CA ASN A 81 2.91 4.36 -2.19
C ASN A 81 1.58 3.59 -2.13
N GLY A 82 0.73 3.91 -1.19
CA GLY A 82 -0.61 3.37 -1.07
C GLY A 82 -1.69 4.33 -1.58
N THR A 83 -2.90 3.83 -1.68
CA THR A 83 -4.08 4.58 -2.18
C THR A 83 -4.42 5.83 -1.34
N TRP A 84 -3.92 5.93 -0.12
CA TRP A 84 -4.08 7.11 0.73
C TRP A 84 -3.44 8.39 0.16
N GLU A 85 -2.49 8.27 -0.78
CA GLU A 85 -1.84 9.40 -1.44
C GLU A 85 -2.70 10.03 -2.54
N TYR A 86 -3.72 9.32 -3.03
CA TYR A 86 -4.52 9.75 -4.17
C TYR A 86 -5.09 11.16 -3.99
N THR A 87 -5.72 11.45 -2.85
CA THR A 87 -6.29 12.77 -2.58
C THR A 87 -5.23 13.87 -2.62
N GLY A 88 -4.07 13.66 -1.98
CA GLY A 88 -2.97 14.64 -1.99
C GLY A 88 -2.40 14.88 -3.39
N ILE A 89 -2.33 13.85 -4.21
CA ILE A 89 -1.89 13.96 -5.61
C ILE A 89 -2.90 14.76 -6.45
N LYS A 90 -4.20 14.53 -6.25
CA LYS A 90 -5.26 15.31 -6.90
C LYS A 90 -5.26 16.77 -6.46
N ASP A 91 -5.05 17.05 -5.18
CA ASP A 91 -4.95 18.40 -4.63
C ASP A 91 -3.73 19.16 -5.18
N ALA A 92 -2.68 18.45 -5.56
CA ALA A 92 -1.53 19.01 -6.25
C ALA A 92 -1.79 19.35 -7.75
N GLY A 93 -2.96 18.99 -8.29
CA GLY A 93 -3.43 19.40 -9.61
C GLY A 93 -3.38 18.33 -10.70
N LEU A 94 -2.97 17.09 -10.40
CA LEU A 94 -3.06 15.99 -11.36
C LEU A 94 -4.52 15.52 -11.50
N THR A 95 -4.88 15.04 -12.69
CA THR A 95 -6.20 14.48 -12.99
C THR A 95 -6.11 12.96 -13.11
N ASP A 96 -7.25 12.28 -13.18
CA ASP A 96 -7.25 10.82 -13.38
C ASP A 96 -6.67 10.42 -14.74
N ASP A 97 -6.78 11.30 -15.73
CA ASP A 97 -6.16 11.09 -17.04
C ASP A 97 -4.62 11.13 -17.01
N ASP A 98 -4.04 11.74 -15.97
CA ASP A 98 -2.59 11.82 -15.77
C ASP A 98 -2.04 10.63 -14.97
N LEU A 99 -2.92 9.84 -14.34
CA LEU A 99 -2.55 8.82 -13.37
C LEU A 99 -2.81 7.41 -13.89
N GLY A 100 -1.91 6.50 -13.55
CA GLY A 100 -2.08 5.07 -13.75
C GLY A 100 -1.61 4.32 -12.51
N MET A 101 -2.19 3.15 -12.25
CA MET A 101 -1.76 2.27 -11.17
C MET A 101 -1.22 0.97 -11.73
N LEU A 102 -0.05 0.58 -11.26
CA LEU A 102 0.62 -0.66 -11.66
C LEU A 102 0.93 -1.50 -10.43
N PRO A 103 0.78 -2.83 -10.52
CA PRO A 103 1.37 -3.72 -9.53
C PRO A 103 2.89 -3.57 -9.48
N ILE A 104 3.47 -3.87 -8.32
CA ILE A 104 4.93 -3.96 -8.21
C ILE A 104 5.36 -5.34 -8.72
N TYR A 105 6.17 -5.36 -9.77
CA TYR A 105 6.74 -6.57 -10.34
C TYR A 105 8.19 -6.76 -9.88
N ILE A 106 8.58 -8.01 -9.67
CA ILE A 106 9.94 -8.39 -9.23
C ILE A 106 10.70 -9.26 -10.24
N GLY A 107 10.11 -9.49 -11.42
CA GLY A 107 10.72 -10.28 -12.49
C GLY A 107 10.52 -11.79 -12.30
N VAL A 108 9.40 -12.21 -11.71
CA VAL A 108 9.03 -13.64 -11.58
C VAL A 108 8.04 -14.01 -12.67
N ASP A 109 8.22 -15.17 -13.29
CA ASP A 109 7.32 -15.65 -14.35
C ASP A 109 5.86 -15.74 -13.86
N GLY A 110 4.94 -15.18 -14.66
CA GLY A 110 3.51 -15.18 -14.36
C GLY A 110 3.04 -14.02 -13.46
N GLU A 111 3.93 -13.11 -13.09
CA GLU A 111 3.55 -11.95 -12.26
C GLU A 111 2.69 -10.92 -13.01
N GLU A 112 2.68 -10.96 -14.34
CA GLU A 112 1.80 -10.13 -15.17
C GLU A 112 0.30 -10.40 -14.91
N ASN A 113 -0.03 -11.52 -14.27
CA ASN A 113 -1.38 -11.87 -13.85
C ASN A 113 -1.69 -11.42 -12.40
N GLN A 114 -0.76 -10.74 -11.74
CA GLN A 114 -0.97 -10.20 -10.38
C GLN A 114 -1.75 -8.89 -10.43
N GLY A 115 -2.65 -8.73 -9.47
CA GLY A 115 -3.28 -7.45 -9.19
C GLY A 115 -2.44 -6.58 -8.26
N LEU A 116 -2.98 -5.43 -7.90
CA LEU A 116 -2.40 -4.57 -6.87
C LEU A 116 -2.32 -5.32 -5.54
N CYS A 117 -1.24 -5.09 -4.80
CA CYS A 117 -1.07 -5.68 -3.48
C CYS A 117 -2.06 -5.04 -2.50
N THR A 118 -2.89 -5.88 -1.89
CA THR A 118 -3.79 -5.46 -0.82
C THR A 118 -3.56 -6.35 0.40
N GLY A 119 -3.75 -5.79 1.59
CA GLY A 119 -3.59 -6.52 2.84
C GLY A 119 -4.44 -5.96 3.95
N SER A 120 -4.63 -6.74 5.01
CA SER A 120 -5.29 -6.30 6.24
C SER A 120 -4.22 -5.74 7.19
N GLU A 121 -3.83 -4.49 7.00
CA GLU A 121 -2.78 -3.85 7.78
C GLU A 121 -3.31 -3.01 8.94
N ASN A 122 -4.55 -2.55 8.84
CA ASN A 122 -5.20 -1.72 9.84
C ASN A 122 -6.40 -2.43 10.45
N TYR A 123 -6.51 -2.34 11.76
CA TYR A 123 -7.56 -3.00 12.53
C TYR A 123 -8.22 -2.02 13.49
N TRP A 124 -9.53 -2.13 13.62
CA TRP A 124 -10.24 -1.50 14.73
C TRP A 124 -10.15 -2.39 15.97
N CYS A 125 -9.69 -1.80 17.06
CA CYS A 125 -9.62 -2.49 18.35
C CYS A 125 -10.70 -1.94 19.27
N VAL A 126 -11.54 -2.82 19.80
CA VAL A 126 -12.53 -2.46 20.81
C VAL A 126 -11.92 -2.67 22.19
N ASN A 127 -11.97 -1.64 23.05
CA ASN A 127 -11.48 -1.75 24.41
C ASN A 127 -12.38 -2.67 25.26
N LYS A 128 -11.94 -3.89 25.51
CA LYS A 128 -12.69 -4.89 26.27
C LYS A 128 -12.97 -4.50 27.75
N ASN A 129 -12.31 -3.47 28.26
CA ASN A 129 -12.48 -2.97 29.60
C ASN A 129 -13.41 -1.74 29.68
N ALA A 130 -13.97 -1.29 28.56
CA ALA A 130 -14.98 -0.25 28.54
C ALA A 130 -16.33 -0.76 29.09
N SER A 131 -17.28 0.13 29.32
CA SER A 131 -18.63 -0.29 29.66
C SER A 131 -19.29 -1.07 28.53
N GLU A 132 -20.26 -1.92 28.85
CA GLU A 132 -21.01 -2.70 27.85
C GLU A 132 -21.70 -1.77 26.85
N ASP A 133 -22.25 -0.64 27.30
CA ASP A 133 -22.87 0.35 26.43
C ASP A 133 -21.87 0.98 25.45
N ASP A 134 -20.66 1.31 25.90
CA ASP A 134 -19.60 1.86 25.04
C ASP A 134 -19.10 0.83 24.03
N ILE A 135 -18.98 -0.43 24.44
CA ILE A 135 -18.59 -1.53 23.55
C ILE A 135 -19.65 -1.70 22.45
N ASN A 136 -20.93 -1.76 22.83
CA ASN A 136 -22.03 -1.91 21.89
C ASN A 136 -22.12 -0.72 20.94
N ALA A 137 -22.03 0.51 21.43
CA ALA A 137 -22.00 1.72 20.60
C ALA A 137 -20.81 1.72 19.59
N THR A 138 -19.64 1.26 20.03
CA THR A 138 -18.46 1.12 19.17
C THR A 138 -18.71 0.09 18.07
N LEU A 139 -19.25 -1.07 18.41
CA LEU A 139 -19.57 -2.13 17.43
C LEU A 139 -20.65 -1.69 16.44
N ASP A 140 -21.67 -0.96 16.89
CA ASP A 140 -22.71 -0.40 16.03
C ASP A 140 -22.13 0.62 15.05
N PHE A 141 -21.22 1.49 15.51
CA PHE A 141 -20.52 2.44 14.66
C PHE A 141 -19.66 1.74 13.61
N VAL A 142 -18.84 0.76 14.01
CA VAL A 142 -18.01 -0.01 13.07
C VAL A 142 -18.89 -0.76 12.06
N ASN A 143 -19.99 -1.38 12.53
CA ASN A 143 -20.93 -2.04 11.63
C ASN A 143 -21.55 -1.04 10.64
N TRP A 144 -21.94 0.14 11.10
CA TRP A 144 -22.44 1.21 10.23
C TRP A 144 -21.40 1.62 9.17
N CYS A 145 -20.13 1.79 9.56
CA CYS A 145 -19.06 2.13 8.62
C CYS A 145 -18.97 1.13 7.46
N VAL A 146 -19.08 -0.18 7.73
CA VAL A 146 -18.86 -1.24 6.73
C VAL A 146 -20.13 -1.71 6.03
N THR A 147 -21.33 -1.30 6.47
CA THR A 147 -22.60 -1.78 5.90
C THR A 147 -23.49 -0.67 5.35
N SER A 148 -23.38 0.57 5.84
CA SER A 148 -24.21 1.67 5.36
C SER A 148 -23.68 2.24 4.04
N GLU A 149 -24.58 2.78 3.23
CA GLU A 149 -24.20 3.46 1.99
C GLU A 149 -23.25 4.65 2.26
N THR A 150 -23.55 5.45 3.26
CA THR A 150 -22.74 6.62 3.63
C THR A 150 -21.37 6.21 4.17
N GLY A 151 -21.33 5.21 5.06
CA GLY A 151 -20.08 4.75 5.66
C GLY A 151 -19.12 4.13 4.61
N THR A 152 -19.65 3.26 3.76
CA THR A 152 -18.86 2.61 2.71
C THR A 152 -18.38 3.60 1.65
N ALA A 153 -19.22 4.57 1.24
CA ALA A 153 -18.82 5.64 0.33
C ALA A 153 -17.74 6.54 0.94
N ALA A 154 -17.88 6.94 2.20
CA ALA A 154 -16.87 7.75 2.88
C ALA A 154 -15.51 7.04 2.95
N MET A 155 -15.50 5.75 3.25
CA MET A 155 -14.24 4.98 3.29
C MET A 155 -13.62 4.82 1.90
N ALA A 156 -14.40 4.53 0.88
CA ALA A 156 -13.88 4.35 -0.48
C ALA A 156 -13.46 5.69 -1.12
N ASP A 157 -14.38 6.67 -1.19
CA ASP A 157 -14.19 7.88 -1.98
C ASP A 157 -13.38 8.96 -1.24
N ASN A 158 -13.57 9.10 0.09
CA ASN A 158 -12.91 10.16 0.83
C ASN A 158 -11.60 9.72 1.51
N MET A 159 -11.51 8.45 1.92
CA MET A 159 -10.34 7.92 2.63
C MET A 159 -9.43 7.06 1.73
N GLY A 160 -9.87 6.72 0.51
CA GLY A 160 -9.10 5.94 -0.44
C GLY A 160 -8.87 4.48 0.02
N PHE A 161 -9.75 3.95 0.84
CA PHE A 161 -9.62 2.57 1.33
C PHE A 161 -10.09 1.56 0.28
N VAL A 162 -9.28 0.55 0.04
CA VAL A 162 -9.73 -0.67 -0.62
C VAL A 162 -10.39 -1.55 0.44
N ILE A 163 -11.72 -1.68 0.36
CA ILE A 163 -12.52 -2.29 1.43
C ILE A 163 -12.80 -3.75 1.08
N PRO A 164 -12.35 -4.72 1.91
CA PRO A 164 -12.48 -6.15 1.62
C PRO A 164 -13.87 -6.75 1.96
N PHE A 165 -14.86 -5.92 2.25
CA PHE A 165 -16.20 -6.36 2.62
C PHE A 165 -17.13 -6.40 1.41
N LYS A 166 -17.96 -7.45 1.32
CA LYS A 166 -18.91 -7.64 0.19
C LYS A 166 -19.93 -6.52 0.03
N ALA A 167 -20.22 -5.78 1.11
CA ALA A 167 -21.16 -4.66 1.07
C ALA A 167 -20.50 -3.35 0.61
N ALA A 168 -19.17 -3.31 0.51
CA ALA A 168 -18.47 -2.13 0.06
C ALA A 168 -18.78 -1.86 -1.42
N LYS A 169 -18.95 -0.58 -1.74
CA LYS A 169 -19.01 -0.11 -3.12
C LYS A 169 -17.59 0.01 -3.68
N GLU A 170 -17.45 -0.18 -4.97
CA GLU A 170 -16.23 0.23 -5.66
C GLU A 170 -16.09 1.75 -5.56
N ALA A 171 -14.84 2.23 -5.46
CA ALA A 171 -14.57 3.66 -5.51
C ALA A 171 -15.05 4.24 -6.86
N THR A 172 -15.47 5.49 -6.84
CA THR A 172 -15.99 6.17 -8.04
C THR A 172 -14.90 6.92 -8.83
N ASN A 173 -13.70 6.89 -8.34
CA ASN A 173 -12.50 7.53 -8.89
C ASN A 173 -11.51 6.53 -9.45
#